data_020a899b092dbe00369b17a3ceef4e6f
#
_entry.id   020a899b092dbe00369b17a3ceef4e6f
#
_cell.length_a   1.000
_cell.length_b   1.000
_cell.length_c   1.000
_cell.angle_alpha   90.00
_cell.angle_beta   90.00
_cell.angle_gamma   90.00
#
_symmetry.space_group_name_H-M   'P 1'
#
loop_
_entity.id
_entity.type
_entity.pdbx_description
1 polymer ?
#
loop_
_entity_poly.entity_id
_entity_poly.type
_entity_poly.pdbx_seq_one_letter_code
_entity_poly.pdbx_strand_id
1 'polypeptide(L)'
;MIGSRWLVLIAAISGFVCIGIGAMGSHSLPKLLHDSGFQENEVQKKLAQCEIAVKYQMAHTLAILTIGLSPATESRRTWKTASVLFLAGICLFSGGLYSMVFFNAMGHWSIVPMGGATLMFAWLSLGIGAVFPLKSSPGTGEIES
;
A
#
# COMPACT_ATOMS: atom_id res chain seq x y z
N MET A 1 8.40 15.52 -5.49
CA MET A 1 8.37 14.07 -5.11
C MET A 1 8.39 13.95 -3.59
N ILE A 2 7.77 12.92 -3.02
CA ILE A 2 7.66 12.71 -1.57
C ILE A 2 9.05 12.42 -1.00
N GLY A 3 9.46 13.14 0.05
CA GLY A 3 10.73 12.89 0.76
C GLY A 3 10.63 11.72 1.74
N SER A 4 11.77 11.14 2.14
CA SER A 4 11.87 9.95 3.00
C SER A 4 11.06 10.06 4.30
N ARG A 5 11.11 11.21 4.98
CA ARG A 5 10.35 11.44 6.24
C ARG A 5 8.85 11.31 6.04
N TRP A 6 8.33 11.81 4.91
CA TRP A 6 6.91 11.71 4.60
C TRP A 6 6.48 10.28 4.30
N LEU A 7 7.35 9.50 3.65
CA LEU A 7 7.08 8.06 3.42
C LEU A 7 6.96 7.31 4.74
N VAL A 8 7.86 7.56 5.70
CA VAL A 8 7.80 6.96 7.03
C VAL A 8 6.51 7.36 7.77
N LEU A 9 6.15 8.64 7.73
CA LEU A 9 4.91 9.13 8.37
C LEU A 9 3.66 8.49 7.74
N ILE A 10 3.59 8.47 6.42
CA ILE A 10 2.46 7.85 5.70
C ILE A 10 2.37 6.35 6.02
N ALA A 11 3.51 5.65 6.05
CA ALA A 11 3.54 4.24 6.42
C ALA A 11 3.07 4.02 7.87
N ALA A 12 3.49 4.86 8.80
CA ALA A 12 3.05 4.79 10.21
C ALA A 12 1.53 4.99 10.34
N ILE A 13 0.97 6.01 9.65
CA ILE A 13 -0.47 6.26 9.64
C ILE A 13 -1.22 5.09 8.99
N SER A 14 -0.73 4.60 7.85
CA SER A 14 -1.34 3.46 7.15
C SER A 14 -1.32 2.20 8.01
N GLY A 15 -0.22 1.92 8.71
CA GLY A 15 -0.11 0.78 9.64
C GLY A 15 -1.07 0.90 10.82
N PHE A 16 -1.18 2.10 11.42
CA PHE A 16 -2.14 2.35 12.49
C PHE A 16 -3.59 2.09 12.03
N VAL A 17 -3.98 2.64 10.90
CA VAL A 17 -5.32 2.43 10.31
C VAL A 17 -5.56 0.95 10.01
N CYS A 18 -4.55 0.27 9.44
CA CYS A 18 -4.62 -1.13 9.10
C CYS A 18 -4.89 -2.02 10.33
N ILE A 19 -4.19 -1.77 11.44
CA ILE A 19 -4.41 -2.51 12.70
C ILE A 19 -5.83 -2.23 13.24
N GLY A 20 -6.27 -0.97 13.22
CA GLY A 20 -7.61 -0.60 13.67
C GLY A 20 -8.71 -1.30 12.87
N ILE A 21 -8.61 -1.30 11.53
CA ILE A 21 -9.58 -2.00 10.68
C ILE A 21 -9.51 -3.52 10.89
N GLY A 22 -8.31 -4.09 11.04
CA GLY A 22 -8.13 -5.51 11.31
C GLY A 22 -8.78 -5.95 12.63
N ALA A 23 -8.61 -5.17 13.69
CA ALA A 23 -9.26 -5.41 14.97
C ALA A 23 -10.79 -5.30 14.88
N MET A 24 -11.30 -4.27 14.19
CA MET A 24 -12.72 -4.11 13.94
C MET A 24 -13.28 -5.27 13.10
N GLY A 25 -12.55 -5.68 12.07
CA GLY A 25 -12.92 -6.80 11.20
C GLY A 25 -13.10 -8.11 11.96
N SER A 26 -12.25 -8.37 12.95
CA SER A 26 -12.29 -9.60 13.74
C SER A 26 -13.34 -9.59 14.86
N HIS A 27 -13.62 -8.44 15.47
CA HIS A 27 -14.44 -8.36 16.67
C HIS A 27 -15.84 -7.79 16.44
N SER A 28 -15.95 -6.67 15.71
CA SER A 28 -17.21 -5.92 15.62
C SER A 28 -17.94 -6.13 14.29
N LEU A 29 -17.20 -6.31 13.20
CA LEU A 29 -17.77 -6.39 11.86
C LEU A 29 -18.73 -7.56 11.67
N PRO A 30 -18.48 -8.78 12.18
CA PRO A 30 -19.41 -9.90 12.03
C PRO A 30 -20.80 -9.56 12.61
N LYS A 31 -20.82 -9.05 13.85
CA LYS A 31 -22.06 -8.66 14.51
C LYS A 31 -22.77 -7.53 13.74
N LEU A 32 -22.03 -6.50 13.34
CA LEU A 32 -22.60 -5.37 12.60
C LEU A 32 -23.27 -5.81 11.29
N LEU A 33 -22.67 -6.75 10.56
CA LEU A 33 -23.23 -7.27 9.32
C LEU A 33 -24.49 -8.11 9.56
N HIS A 34 -24.48 -8.96 10.59
CA HIS A 34 -25.69 -9.72 10.98
C HIS A 34 -26.84 -8.81 11.41
N ASP A 35 -26.56 -7.82 12.26
CA ASP A 35 -27.56 -6.84 12.72
C ASP A 35 -28.09 -5.99 11.56
N SER A 36 -27.33 -5.82 10.48
CA SER A 36 -27.73 -5.15 9.24
C SER A 36 -28.56 -6.02 8.29
N GLY A 37 -28.85 -7.29 8.65
CA GLY A 37 -29.68 -8.20 7.89
C GLY A 37 -29.01 -8.91 6.71
N PHE A 38 -27.67 -8.89 6.63
CA PHE A 38 -26.96 -9.66 5.61
C PHE A 38 -27.05 -11.16 5.86
N GLN A 39 -27.18 -11.94 4.78
CA GLN A 39 -27.16 -13.41 4.83
C GLN A 39 -25.78 -13.93 5.21
N GLU A 40 -25.70 -15.11 5.83
CA GLU A 40 -24.43 -15.69 6.28
C GLU A 40 -23.36 -15.77 5.19
N ASN A 41 -23.75 -16.14 3.97
CA ASN A 41 -22.82 -16.20 2.83
C ASN A 41 -22.26 -14.82 2.44
N GLU A 42 -23.06 -13.76 2.57
CA GLU A 42 -22.62 -12.38 2.31
C GLU A 42 -21.71 -11.87 3.43
N VAL A 43 -22.04 -12.19 4.68
CA VAL A 43 -21.20 -11.89 5.84
C VAL A 43 -19.83 -12.51 5.65
N GLN A 44 -19.74 -13.80 5.37
CA GLN A 44 -18.46 -14.50 5.15
C GLN A 44 -17.65 -13.89 3.99
N LYS A 45 -18.32 -13.55 2.89
CA LYS A 45 -17.68 -12.87 1.76
C LYS A 45 -17.09 -11.51 2.15
N LYS A 46 -17.85 -10.68 2.88
CA LYS A 46 -17.38 -9.36 3.34
C LYS A 46 -16.23 -9.48 4.34
N LEU A 47 -16.28 -10.45 5.25
CA LEU A 47 -15.19 -10.70 6.18
C LEU A 47 -13.90 -11.12 5.44
N ALA A 48 -14.00 -12.04 4.49
CA ALA A 48 -12.87 -12.43 3.66
C ALA A 48 -12.28 -11.24 2.85
N GLN A 49 -13.13 -10.38 2.30
CA GLN A 49 -12.69 -9.17 1.60
C GLN A 49 -11.96 -8.20 2.55
N CYS A 50 -12.46 -8.01 3.77
CA CYS A 50 -11.82 -7.18 4.78
C CYS A 50 -10.43 -7.74 5.15
N GLU A 51 -10.34 -9.04 5.38
CA GLU A 51 -9.08 -9.72 5.70
C GLU A 51 -8.04 -9.58 4.58
N ILE A 52 -8.45 -9.77 3.33
CA ILE A 52 -7.57 -9.57 2.15
C ILE A 52 -7.10 -8.11 2.10
N ALA A 53 -8.00 -7.14 2.28
CA ALA A 53 -7.66 -5.72 2.26
C ALA A 53 -6.62 -5.36 3.32
N VAL A 54 -6.80 -5.83 4.56
CA VAL A 54 -5.87 -5.62 5.68
C VAL A 54 -4.50 -6.24 5.39
N LYS A 55 -4.45 -7.49 4.91
CA LYS A 55 -3.20 -8.18 4.58
C LYS A 55 -2.40 -7.44 3.50
N TYR A 56 -3.07 -7.04 2.42
CA TYR A 56 -2.41 -6.31 1.33
C TYR A 56 -1.98 -4.91 1.76
N GLN A 57 -2.81 -4.18 2.50
CA GLN A 57 -2.44 -2.88 3.05
C GLN A 57 -1.20 -2.99 3.93
N MET A 58 -1.15 -3.92 4.87
CA MET A 58 -0.02 -4.09 5.79
C MET A 58 1.26 -4.44 5.02
N ALA A 59 1.22 -5.42 4.12
CA ALA A 59 2.39 -5.84 3.34
C ALA A 59 3.01 -4.68 2.56
N HIS A 60 2.19 -3.87 1.88
CA HIS A 60 2.68 -2.76 1.07
C HIS A 60 3.01 -1.51 1.91
N THR A 61 2.38 -1.35 3.08
CA THR A 61 2.79 -0.35 4.08
C THR A 61 4.21 -0.61 4.58
N LEU A 62 4.56 -1.87 4.84
CA LEU A 62 5.93 -2.25 5.22
C LEU A 62 6.92 -2.03 4.08
N ALA A 63 6.53 -2.28 2.84
CA ALA A 63 7.36 -1.95 1.67
C ALA A 63 7.64 -0.44 1.58
N ILE A 64 6.62 0.41 1.77
CA ILE A 64 6.78 1.88 1.80
C ILE A 64 7.69 2.30 2.95
N LEU A 65 7.51 1.71 4.14
CA LEU A 65 8.34 2.00 5.30
C LEU A 65 9.83 1.67 5.02
N THR A 66 10.09 0.50 4.46
CA THR A 66 11.44 0.06 4.09
C THR A 66 12.09 1.02 3.10
N ILE A 67 11.35 1.46 2.09
CA ILE A 67 11.83 2.47 1.14
C ILE A 67 12.09 3.79 1.87
N GLY A 68 11.18 4.24 2.73
CA GLY A 68 11.30 5.48 3.48
C GLY A 68 12.50 5.52 4.42
N LEU A 69 12.89 4.39 4.99
CA LEU A 69 14.06 4.27 5.88
C LEU A 69 15.39 4.12 5.11
N SER A 70 15.35 3.83 3.82
CA SER A 70 16.56 3.62 3.04
C SER A 70 17.21 4.95 2.62
N PRO A 71 18.52 5.15 2.89
CA PRO A 71 19.25 6.33 2.41
C PRO A 71 19.27 6.44 0.88
N ALA A 72 19.20 5.31 0.16
CA ALA A 72 19.19 5.26 -1.29
C ALA A 72 17.95 5.89 -1.92
N THR A 73 16.86 6.06 -1.17
CA THR A 73 15.58 6.58 -1.69
C THR A 73 15.71 7.99 -2.22
N GLU A 74 16.49 8.84 -1.59
CA GLU A 74 16.65 10.24 -2.03
C GLU A 74 17.31 10.34 -3.41
N SER A 75 18.20 9.43 -3.75
CA SER A 75 18.95 9.41 -5.02
C SER A 75 18.29 8.56 -6.11
N ARG A 76 17.39 7.62 -5.76
CA ARG A 76 16.77 6.69 -6.72
C ARG A 76 15.36 7.11 -7.12
N ARG A 77 15.20 7.62 -8.34
CA ARG A 77 13.88 7.99 -8.88
C ARG A 77 12.91 6.79 -8.95
N THR A 78 13.41 5.60 -9.29
CA THR A 78 12.62 4.37 -9.37
C THR A 78 12.01 3.99 -8.02
N TRP A 79 12.71 4.19 -6.92
CA TRP A 79 12.20 3.91 -5.58
C TRP A 79 11.13 4.92 -5.15
N LYS A 80 11.30 6.20 -5.53
CA LYS A 80 10.25 7.22 -5.32
C LYS A 80 9.00 6.91 -6.15
N THR A 81 9.18 6.45 -7.39
CA THR A 81 8.06 5.99 -8.24
C THR A 81 7.38 4.77 -7.62
N ALA A 82 8.14 3.77 -7.16
CA ALA A 82 7.59 2.60 -6.47
C ALA A 82 6.75 2.99 -5.26
N SER A 83 7.22 3.95 -4.44
CA SER A 83 6.46 4.43 -3.28
C SER A 83 5.12 5.05 -3.65
N VAL A 84 5.08 5.87 -4.71
CA VAL A 84 3.84 6.46 -5.21
C VAL A 84 2.89 5.40 -5.74
N LEU A 85 3.41 4.41 -6.48
CA LEU A 85 2.62 3.30 -6.99
C LEU A 85 2.09 2.41 -5.86
N PHE A 86 2.88 2.14 -4.80
CA PHE A 86 2.38 1.43 -3.63
C PHE A 86 1.24 2.17 -2.95
N LEU A 87 1.37 3.48 -2.75
CA LEU A 87 0.30 4.30 -2.16
C LEU A 87 -0.98 4.26 -3.01
N ALA A 88 -0.85 4.49 -4.31
CA ALA A 88 -1.97 4.43 -5.23
C ALA A 88 -2.62 3.03 -5.24
N GLY A 89 -1.79 1.98 -5.27
CA GLY A 89 -2.24 0.60 -5.23
C GLY A 89 -2.98 0.23 -3.94
N ILE A 90 -2.50 0.68 -2.78
CA ILE A 90 -3.21 0.51 -1.49
C ILE A 90 -4.57 1.21 -1.53
N CYS A 91 -4.62 2.45 -2.00
CA CYS A 91 -5.88 3.20 -2.10
C CYS A 91 -6.88 2.51 -3.03
N LEU A 92 -6.45 2.04 -4.19
CA LEU A 92 -7.33 1.39 -5.16
C LEU A 92 -7.71 -0.03 -4.75
N PHE A 93 -6.75 -0.84 -4.27
CA PHE A 93 -7.00 -2.25 -3.94
C PHE A 93 -7.66 -2.38 -2.58
N SER A 94 -6.95 -2.00 -1.50
CA SER A 94 -7.47 -2.15 -0.13
C SER A 94 -8.61 -1.18 0.13
N GLY A 95 -8.51 0.08 -0.31
CA GLY A 95 -9.59 1.06 -0.24
C GLY A 95 -10.83 0.63 -1.03
N GLY A 96 -10.65 0.05 -2.23
CA GLY A 96 -11.73 -0.54 -3.02
C GLY A 96 -12.44 -1.68 -2.28
N LEU A 97 -11.70 -2.62 -1.70
CA LEU A 97 -12.26 -3.71 -0.89
C LEU A 97 -12.99 -3.18 0.35
N TYR A 98 -12.42 -2.21 1.08
CA TYR A 98 -13.09 -1.59 2.22
C TYR A 98 -14.39 -0.90 1.81
N SER A 99 -14.42 -0.23 0.67
CA SER A 99 -15.66 0.40 0.16
C SER A 99 -16.76 -0.61 -0.11
N MET A 100 -16.42 -1.80 -0.62
CA MET A 100 -17.37 -2.90 -0.81
C MET A 100 -17.87 -3.46 0.52
N VAL A 101 -17.01 -3.56 1.52
CA VAL A 101 -17.36 -4.09 2.85
C VAL A 101 -18.25 -3.14 3.61
N PHE A 102 -17.83 -1.88 3.77
CA PHE A 102 -18.49 -0.92 4.68
C PHE A 102 -19.61 -0.11 4.03
N PHE A 103 -19.51 0.19 2.73
CA PHE A 103 -20.47 1.03 2.02
C PHE A 103 -21.32 0.27 1.00
N ASN A 104 -21.12 -1.05 0.90
CA ASN A 104 -21.80 -1.90 -0.07
C ASN A 104 -21.71 -1.38 -1.52
N ALA A 105 -20.56 -0.78 -1.86
CA ALA A 105 -20.32 -0.13 -3.15
C ALA A 105 -20.12 -1.19 -4.25
N MET A 106 -21.21 -1.67 -4.85
CA MET A 106 -21.21 -2.75 -5.86
C MET A 106 -20.67 -2.29 -7.25
N GLY A 107 -20.61 -0.99 -7.53
CA GLY A 107 -20.28 -0.45 -8.85
C GLY A 107 -18.78 -0.36 -9.18
N HIS A 108 -17.88 -0.72 -8.29
CA HIS A 108 -16.45 -0.44 -8.43
C HIS A 108 -15.57 -1.70 -8.48
N TRP A 109 -16.12 -2.84 -8.90
CA TRP A 109 -15.39 -4.10 -9.00
C TRP A 109 -14.12 -4.02 -9.87
N SER A 110 -14.08 -3.12 -10.87
CA SER A 110 -12.88 -2.91 -11.72
C SER A 110 -11.74 -2.17 -11.01
N ILE A 111 -12.02 -1.40 -9.95
CA ILE A 111 -11.00 -0.62 -9.22
C ILE A 111 -10.03 -1.55 -8.49
N VAL A 112 -10.53 -2.64 -7.91
CA VAL A 112 -9.71 -3.59 -7.15
C VAL A 112 -8.68 -4.29 -8.05
N PRO A 113 -9.02 -4.88 -9.22
CA PRO A 113 -8.03 -5.42 -10.16
C PRO A 113 -7.01 -4.38 -10.64
N MET A 114 -7.43 -3.14 -10.91
CA MET A 114 -6.51 -2.06 -11.28
C MET A 114 -5.54 -1.73 -10.13
N GLY A 115 -6.03 -1.72 -8.90
CA GLY A 115 -5.19 -1.56 -7.71
C GLY A 115 -4.15 -2.67 -7.59
N GLY A 116 -4.55 -3.92 -7.81
CA GLY A 116 -3.64 -5.06 -7.83
C GLY A 116 -2.55 -4.94 -8.90
N ALA A 117 -2.92 -4.56 -10.13
CA ALA A 117 -1.96 -4.29 -11.20
C ALA A 117 -0.98 -3.17 -10.82
N THR A 118 -1.49 -2.08 -10.20
CA THR A 118 -0.66 -0.97 -9.74
C THR A 118 0.38 -1.44 -8.70
N LEU A 119 0.00 -2.31 -7.76
CA LEU A 119 0.91 -2.91 -6.79
C LEU A 119 1.99 -3.77 -7.46
N MET A 120 1.64 -4.53 -8.50
CA MET A 120 2.62 -5.31 -9.28
C MET A 120 3.63 -4.39 -9.96
N PHE A 121 3.20 -3.31 -10.59
CA PHE A 121 4.11 -2.31 -11.18
C PHE A 121 4.98 -1.62 -10.14
N ALA A 122 4.49 -1.41 -8.92
CA ALA A 122 5.29 -0.87 -7.82
C ALA A 122 6.46 -1.81 -7.47
N TRP A 123 6.22 -3.11 -7.35
CA TRP A 123 7.26 -4.11 -7.11
C TRP A 123 8.26 -4.19 -8.25
N LEU A 124 7.81 -4.14 -9.52
CA LEU A 124 8.69 -4.10 -10.68
C LEU A 124 9.59 -2.86 -10.66
N SER A 125 9.02 -1.68 -10.37
CA SER A 125 9.78 -0.43 -10.28
C SER A 125 10.84 -0.48 -9.17
N LEU A 126 10.50 -1.07 -8.03
CA LEU A 126 11.45 -1.26 -6.92
C LEU A 126 12.58 -2.19 -7.32
N GLY A 127 12.28 -3.34 -7.94
CA GLY A 127 13.26 -4.32 -8.41
C GLY A 127 14.19 -3.75 -9.47
N ILE A 128 13.66 -3.04 -10.46
CA ILE A 128 14.48 -2.34 -11.47
C ILE A 128 15.45 -1.38 -10.80
N GLY A 129 14.95 -0.59 -9.83
CA GLY A 129 15.80 0.34 -9.09
C GLY A 129 16.90 -0.35 -8.25
N ALA A 130 16.69 -1.58 -7.82
CA ALA A 130 17.69 -2.34 -7.07
C ALA A 130 18.83 -2.86 -7.98
N VAL A 131 18.49 -3.29 -9.20
CA VAL A 131 19.45 -3.89 -10.14
C VAL A 131 20.36 -2.85 -10.81
N PHE A 132 19.81 -1.68 -11.16
CA PHE A 132 20.60 -0.65 -11.83
C PHE A 132 21.33 0.23 -10.80
N PRO A 133 22.70 0.26 -10.83
CA PRO A 133 23.47 1.08 -9.90
C PRO A 133 23.22 2.57 -10.13
N LEU A 134 23.36 3.36 -9.07
CA LEU A 134 23.41 4.82 -9.21
C LEU A 134 24.60 5.19 -10.09
N LYS A 135 24.39 6.01 -11.12
CA LYS A 135 25.48 6.65 -11.83
C LYS A 135 26.28 7.46 -10.79
N SER A 136 27.50 7.02 -10.46
CA SER A 136 28.43 7.84 -9.66
C SER A 136 28.58 9.17 -10.38
N SER A 137 28.35 10.28 -9.69
CA SER A 137 28.75 11.60 -10.17
C SER A 137 30.25 11.54 -10.46
N PRO A 138 30.72 12.01 -11.62
CA PRO A 138 32.16 12.15 -11.84
C PRO A 138 32.72 13.00 -10.70
N GLY A 139 33.65 12.44 -9.95
CA GLY A 139 34.38 13.18 -8.92
C GLY A 139 34.85 14.49 -9.52
N THR A 140 34.58 15.59 -8.86
CA THR A 140 35.29 16.85 -9.08
C THR A 140 36.75 16.53 -8.97
N GLY A 141 37.39 16.50 -10.13
CA GLY A 141 38.84 16.25 -10.23
C GLY A 141 39.60 17.18 -9.30
N GLU A 142 40.53 16.59 -8.64
CA GLU A 142 41.65 17.21 -7.96
C GLU A 142 42.13 18.44 -8.74
N ILE A 143 42.02 19.60 -8.10
CA ILE A 143 42.88 20.73 -8.44
C ILE A 143 44.05 20.62 -7.48
N GLU A 144 45.03 19.74 -7.84
CA GLU A 144 46.37 19.89 -7.34
C GLU A 144 47.08 20.91 -8.23
N SER A 145 47.51 21.99 -7.64
CA SER A 145 48.69 22.75 -8.04
C SER A 145 49.15 23.64 -6.92
#